data_0f62395ed4ccc638da80601af05f2e77
#
_entry.id   0f62395ed4ccc638da80601af05f2e77
#
_cell.length_a   1.000
_cell.length_b   1.000
_cell.length_c   1.000
_cell.angle_alpha   90.00
_cell.angle_beta   90.00
_cell.angle_gamma   90.00
#
_symmetry.space_group_name_H-M   'P 1'
#
loop_
_entity.id
_entity.type
_entity.pdbx_description
1 polymer ?
#
loop_
_entity_poly.entity_id
_entity_poly.type
_entity_poly.pdbx_seq_one_letter_code
_entity_poly.pdbx_strand_id
1 'polypeptide(L)'
;MDYLTNPTSRKDLRRLAPYLRKLFDVASTGAFPVLMVLEKLSDVFKNCNYEIVEDSKLPAKTMARCFQNDDGGFTIEIKESVYVGAYEKGIGAYLGFIAHEICHIFVFKIGFKPIYERSFDNNKLPAYCSVEWQAKALCAEVMIPFDESNGMKHKEILDRYHVSKAFADARLKLERL
;
A
#
# COMPACT_ATOMS: atom_id res chain seq x y z
N MET A 1 13.59 6.20 3.22
CA MET A 1 14.23 7.12 2.22
C MET A 1 13.32 7.08 1.00
N ASP A 2 12.93 8.23 0.44
CA ASP A 2 12.06 8.29 -0.73
C ASP A 2 12.91 8.34 -2.01
N TYR A 3 12.40 7.85 -3.12
CA TYR A 3 13.10 7.78 -4.40
C TYR A 3 12.29 8.44 -5.50
N LEU A 4 13.00 9.07 -6.44
CA LEU A 4 12.41 9.57 -7.68
C LEU A 4 11.96 8.39 -8.55
N THR A 5 10.83 8.54 -9.22
CA THR A 5 10.32 7.59 -10.22
C THR A 5 9.58 8.32 -11.33
N ASN A 6 9.14 7.60 -12.34
CA ASN A 6 8.32 8.17 -13.41
C ASN A 6 7.06 8.85 -12.85
N PRO A 7 6.71 10.05 -13.34
CA PRO A 7 5.54 10.77 -12.83
C PRO A 7 4.24 10.02 -13.12
N THR A 8 3.34 10.01 -12.13
CA THR A 8 1.97 9.52 -12.34
C THR A 8 0.97 10.33 -11.53
N SER A 9 -0.23 10.47 -12.03
CA SER A 9 -1.30 11.17 -11.34
C SER A 9 -2.06 10.22 -10.39
N ARG A 10 -2.72 10.79 -9.36
CA ARG A 10 -3.63 10.00 -8.52
C ARG A 10 -4.77 9.38 -9.34
N LYS A 11 -5.23 10.06 -10.38
CA LYS A 11 -6.27 9.54 -11.30
C LYS A 11 -5.81 8.28 -12.01
N ASP A 12 -4.54 8.23 -12.42
CA ASP A 12 -3.98 7.04 -13.08
C ASP A 12 -3.79 5.90 -12.08
N LEU A 13 -3.30 6.20 -10.87
CA LEU A 13 -3.21 5.20 -9.79
C LEU A 13 -4.60 4.65 -9.41
N ARG A 14 -5.64 5.50 -9.38
CA ARG A 14 -7.03 5.05 -9.20
C ARG A 14 -7.47 4.06 -10.27
N ARG A 15 -7.09 4.27 -11.52
CA ARG A 15 -7.38 3.34 -12.63
C ARG A 15 -6.61 2.02 -12.49
N LEU A 16 -5.45 2.02 -11.84
CA LEU A 16 -4.65 0.82 -11.60
C LEU A 16 -5.15 -0.02 -10.42
N ALA A 17 -5.84 0.57 -9.44
CA ALA A 17 -6.30 -0.14 -8.25
C ALA A 17 -7.18 -1.38 -8.56
N PRO A 18 -8.15 -1.35 -9.50
CA PRO A 18 -8.92 -2.53 -9.89
C PRO A 18 -8.07 -3.66 -10.49
N TYR A 19 -6.97 -3.33 -11.17
CA TYR A 19 -6.07 -4.34 -11.73
C TYR A 19 -5.29 -5.07 -10.62
N LEU A 20 -4.81 -4.34 -9.61
CA LEU A 20 -4.19 -4.98 -8.44
C LEU A 20 -5.17 -5.93 -7.76
N ARG A 21 -6.39 -5.48 -7.50
CA ARG A 21 -7.43 -6.34 -6.92
C ARG A 21 -7.68 -7.59 -7.77
N LYS A 22 -7.81 -7.43 -9.08
CA LYS A 22 -8.04 -8.54 -10.03
C LYS A 22 -6.90 -9.54 -10.06
N LEU A 23 -5.64 -9.12 -9.92
CA LEU A 23 -4.49 -10.03 -9.88
C LEU A 23 -4.58 -11.05 -8.73
N PHE A 24 -5.25 -10.70 -7.65
CA PHE A 24 -5.46 -11.54 -6.49
C PHE A 24 -6.89 -12.13 -6.39
N ASP A 25 -7.66 -12.09 -7.48
CA ASP A 25 -9.05 -12.53 -7.52
C ASP A 25 -9.97 -11.81 -6.49
N VAL A 26 -9.65 -10.56 -6.18
CA VAL A 26 -10.43 -9.71 -5.28
C VAL A 26 -11.44 -8.89 -6.07
N ALA A 27 -12.68 -8.81 -5.58
CA ALA A 27 -13.72 -7.98 -6.16
C ALA A 27 -13.27 -6.51 -6.27
N SER A 28 -13.77 -5.80 -7.29
CA SER A 28 -13.45 -4.38 -7.51
C SER A 28 -14.01 -3.45 -6.44
N THR A 29 -14.94 -3.93 -5.63
CA THR A 29 -15.66 -3.21 -4.56
C THR A 29 -15.49 -3.88 -3.20
N GLY A 30 -15.90 -3.21 -2.13
CA GLY A 30 -15.84 -3.73 -0.75
C GLY A 30 -14.44 -3.71 -0.15
N ALA A 31 -14.33 -4.24 1.06
CA ALA A 31 -13.07 -4.31 1.80
C ALA A 31 -11.98 -5.07 1.03
N PHE A 32 -10.74 -4.60 1.12
CA PHE A 32 -9.59 -5.30 0.55
C PHE A 32 -9.07 -6.33 1.55
N PRO A 33 -9.08 -7.63 1.21
CA PRO A 33 -8.69 -8.70 2.12
C PRO A 33 -7.17 -8.82 2.22
N VAL A 34 -6.53 -7.86 2.91
CA VAL A 34 -5.07 -7.65 2.93
C VAL A 34 -4.29 -8.91 3.27
N LEU A 35 -4.70 -9.65 4.29
CA LEU A 35 -3.98 -10.85 4.73
C LEU A 35 -4.10 -11.99 3.71
N MET A 36 -5.27 -12.18 3.09
CA MET A 36 -5.42 -13.15 2.00
C MET A 36 -4.54 -12.78 0.79
N VAL A 37 -4.43 -11.48 0.47
CA VAL A 37 -3.56 -11.00 -0.60
C VAL A 37 -2.09 -11.21 -0.24
N LEU A 38 -1.71 -10.99 1.01
CA LEU A 38 -0.36 -11.25 1.51
C LEU A 38 0.01 -12.74 1.38
N GLU A 39 -0.87 -13.66 1.75
CA GLU A 39 -0.70 -15.11 1.61
C GLU A 39 -0.50 -15.53 0.14
N LYS A 40 -1.18 -14.89 -0.79
CA LYS A 40 -1.08 -15.17 -2.23
C LYS A 40 0.06 -14.42 -2.93
N LEU A 41 0.90 -13.68 -2.19
CA LEU A 41 1.90 -12.79 -2.78
C LEU A 41 2.86 -13.52 -3.72
N SER A 42 3.38 -14.68 -3.28
CA SER A 42 4.31 -15.51 -4.05
C SER A 42 3.68 -16.17 -5.29
N ASP A 43 2.37 -16.43 -5.25
CA ASP A 43 1.65 -17.03 -6.37
C ASP A 43 1.47 -16.01 -7.51
N VAL A 44 1.28 -14.73 -7.16
CA VAL A 44 1.03 -13.65 -8.12
C VAL A 44 2.31 -12.99 -8.59
N PHE A 45 3.24 -12.74 -7.68
CA PHE A 45 4.52 -12.09 -7.98
C PHE A 45 5.69 -13.02 -7.71
N LYS A 46 6.28 -13.53 -8.80
CA LYS A 46 7.44 -14.41 -8.72
C LYS A 46 8.56 -13.80 -7.85
N ASN A 47 9.14 -14.62 -6.99
CA ASN A 47 10.22 -14.27 -6.04
C ASN A 47 9.81 -13.18 -5.03
N CYS A 48 8.50 -13.02 -4.78
CA CYS A 48 8.01 -12.12 -3.74
C CYS A 48 7.41 -12.95 -2.59
N ASN A 49 7.77 -12.58 -1.36
CA ASN A 49 7.29 -13.26 -0.15
C ASN A 49 7.13 -12.25 1.00
N TYR A 50 6.73 -12.74 2.15
CA TYR A 50 6.74 -11.97 3.39
C TYR A 50 7.32 -12.78 4.54
N GLU A 51 7.79 -12.08 5.56
CA GLU A 51 8.33 -12.65 6.80
C GLU A 51 7.76 -11.92 8.00
N ILE A 52 7.33 -12.70 9.01
CA ILE A 52 6.97 -12.15 10.31
C ILE A 52 8.25 -12.14 11.14
N VAL A 53 8.61 -10.95 11.62
CA VAL A 53 9.85 -10.74 12.37
C VAL A 53 9.58 -10.23 13.77
N GLU A 54 10.46 -10.56 14.72
CA GLU A 54 10.42 -9.97 16.05
C GLU A 54 10.38 -8.44 15.97
N ASP A 55 9.60 -7.81 16.83
CA ASP A 55 9.44 -6.34 16.87
C ASP A 55 10.75 -5.59 16.98
N SER A 56 11.75 -6.19 17.66
CA SER A 56 13.09 -5.64 17.85
C SER A 56 13.92 -5.55 16.56
N LYS A 57 13.61 -6.35 15.53
CA LYS A 57 14.36 -6.38 14.26
C LYS A 57 14.08 -5.15 13.38
N LEU A 58 12.98 -4.46 13.58
CA LEU A 58 12.65 -3.25 12.85
C LEU A 58 12.73 -2.01 13.76
N PRO A 59 13.09 -0.84 13.23
CA PRO A 59 13.05 0.40 13.98
C PRO A 59 11.69 0.62 14.66
N ALA A 60 11.69 1.28 15.84
CA ALA A 60 10.47 1.42 16.66
C ALA A 60 9.27 1.98 15.89
N LYS A 61 9.49 2.92 14.95
CA LYS A 61 8.44 3.55 14.15
C LYS A 61 8.10 2.81 12.84
N THR A 62 8.84 1.75 12.50
CA THR A 62 8.61 0.96 11.29
C THR A 62 7.75 -0.24 11.63
N MET A 63 6.56 -0.32 11.10
CA MET A 63 5.59 -1.39 11.35
C MET A 63 5.78 -2.57 10.41
N ALA A 64 6.06 -2.26 9.14
CA ALA A 64 6.45 -3.19 8.10
C ALA A 64 7.43 -2.48 7.17
N ARG A 65 8.17 -3.22 6.35
CA ARG A 65 9.00 -2.67 5.28
C ARG A 65 9.11 -3.65 4.12
N CYS A 66 9.21 -3.10 2.91
CA CYS A 66 9.48 -3.86 1.70
C CYS A 66 10.90 -3.56 1.21
N PHE A 67 11.63 -4.58 0.78
CA PHE A 67 12.94 -4.42 0.15
C PHE A 67 13.11 -5.40 -1.01
N GLN A 68 13.95 -5.03 -1.95
CA GLN A 68 14.26 -5.86 -3.11
C GLN A 68 15.34 -6.89 -2.74
N ASN A 69 15.12 -8.14 -3.12
CA ASN A 69 16.06 -9.24 -2.97
C ASN A 69 17.11 -9.26 -4.10
N ASP A 70 18.20 -9.97 -3.91
CA ASP A 70 19.27 -10.12 -4.92
C ASP A 70 18.77 -10.81 -6.21
N ASP A 71 17.73 -11.62 -6.11
CA ASP A 71 17.09 -12.31 -7.24
C ASP A 71 16.06 -11.45 -8.02
N GLY A 72 15.94 -10.16 -7.64
CA GLY A 72 14.99 -9.21 -8.25
C GLY A 72 13.55 -9.36 -7.77
N GLY A 73 13.30 -10.22 -6.80
CA GLY A 73 12.05 -10.31 -6.05
C GLY A 73 11.96 -9.28 -4.92
N PHE A 74 11.01 -9.47 -4.04
CA PHE A 74 10.79 -8.60 -2.87
C PHE A 74 10.43 -9.42 -1.65
N THR A 75 10.88 -8.95 -0.49
CA THR A 75 10.41 -9.45 0.81
C THR A 75 9.73 -8.32 1.58
N ILE A 76 8.56 -8.61 2.15
CA ILE A 76 7.89 -7.73 3.11
C ILE A 76 8.16 -8.27 4.51
N GLU A 77 8.93 -7.55 5.31
CA GLU A 77 9.08 -7.84 6.74
C GLU A 77 7.98 -7.12 7.53
N ILE A 78 7.31 -7.86 8.40
CA ILE A 78 6.19 -7.37 9.21
C ILE A 78 6.49 -7.68 10.67
N LYS A 79 6.40 -6.68 11.55
CA LYS A 79 6.49 -6.93 13.00
C LYS A 79 5.44 -7.93 13.44
N GLU A 80 5.82 -8.86 14.33
CA GLU A 80 4.91 -9.85 14.89
C GLU A 80 3.68 -9.21 15.55
N SER A 81 3.88 -8.17 16.35
CA SER A 81 2.77 -7.43 16.97
C SER A 81 1.80 -6.81 15.96
N VAL A 82 2.30 -6.38 14.79
CA VAL A 82 1.49 -5.81 13.70
C VAL A 82 0.71 -6.91 12.99
N TYR A 83 1.37 -8.03 12.66
CA TYR A 83 0.70 -9.17 12.02
C TYR A 83 -0.41 -9.77 12.91
N VAL A 84 -0.09 -10.05 14.17
CA VAL A 84 -1.05 -10.58 15.15
C VAL A 84 -2.22 -9.60 15.37
N GLY A 85 -1.93 -8.31 15.51
CA GLY A 85 -2.99 -7.30 15.64
C GLY A 85 -3.88 -7.16 14.41
N ALA A 86 -3.32 -7.34 13.20
CA ALA A 86 -4.10 -7.38 11.96
C ALA A 86 -4.95 -8.66 11.87
N TYR A 87 -4.36 -9.81 12.21
CA TYR A 87 -5.00 -11.12 12.08
C TYR A 87 -6.10 -11.36 13.13
N GLU A 88 -5.77 -11.18 14.43
CA GLU A 88 -6.69 -11.51 15.51
C GLU A 88 -7.73 -10.40 15.79
N LYS A 89 -7.34 -9.12 15.61
CA LYS A 89 -8.15 -7.97 16.02
C LYS A 89 -8.66 -7.13 14.85
N GLY A 90 -8.24 -7.43 13.61
CA GLY A 90 -8.63 -6.66 12.43
C GLY A 90 -8.24 -5.18 12.52
N ILE A 91 -7.10 -4.83 13.14
CA ILE A 91 -6.70 -3.43 13.33
C ILE A 91 -6.46 -2.79 11.97
N GLY A 92 -7.36 -1.90 11.54
CA GLY A 92 -7.32 -1.27 10.21
C GLY A 92 -6.06 -0.49 9.92
N ALA A 93 -5.38 0.08 10.93
CA ALA A 93 -4.08 0.72 10.74
C ALA A 93 -2.99 -0.29 10.36
N TYR A 94 -2.99 -1.48 10.96
CA TYR A 94 -2.02 -2.54 10.68
C TYR A 94 -2.25 -3.15 9.31
N LEU A 95 -3.51 -3.40 8.95
CA LEU A 95 -3.88 -3.77 7.58
C LEU A 95 -3.39 -2.74 6.56
N GLY A 96 -3.54 -1.44 6.87
CA GLY A 96 -3.07 -0.35 6.01
C GLY A 96 -1.54 -0.34 5.81
N PHE A 97 -0.74 -0.64 6.84
CA PHE A 97 0.71 -0.75 6.70
C PHE A 97 1.10 -1.92 5.79
N ILE A 98 0.51 -3.09 5.98
CA ILE A 98 0.80 -4.27 5.15
C ILE A 98 0.38 -4.01 3.68
N ALA A 99 -0.81 -3.45 3.45
CA ALA A 99 -1.29 -3.12 2.12
C ALA A 99 -0.39 -2.09 1.40
N HIS A 100 0.19 -1.15 2.14
CA HIS A 100 1.15 -0.18 1.60
C HIS A 100 2.40 -0.87 1.03
N GLU A 101 2.97 -1.84 1.75
CA GLU A 101 4.13 -2.59 1.29
C GLU A 101 3.81 -3.47 0.06
N ILE A 102 2.63 -4.06 -0.01
CA ILE A 102 2.15 -4.77 -1.21
C ILE A 102 2.06 -3.81 -2.40
N CYS A 103 1.60 -2.58 -2.18
CA CYS A 103 1.51 -1.56 -3.24
C CYS A 103 2.89 -1.14 -3.76
N HIS A 104 3.95 -1.12 -2.94
CA HIS A 104 5.32 -0.89 -3.42
C HIS A 104 5.73 -1.96 -4.44
N ILE A 105 5.47 -3.24 -4.18
CA ILE A 105 5.78 -4.32 -5.12
C ILE A 105 5.00 -4.11 -6.42
N PHE A 106 3.71 -3.83 -6.35
CA PHE A 106 2.88 -3.66 -7.54
C PHE A 106 3.36 -2.49 -8.40
N VAL A 107 3.56 -1.30 -7.85
CA VAL A 107 4.02 -0.13 -8.63
C VAL A 107 5.38 -0.40 -9.28
N PHE A 108 6.28 -1.09 -8.60
CA PHE A 108 7.57 -1.49 -9.16
C PHE A 108 7.39 -2.47 -10.34
N LYS A 109 6.57 -3.51 -10.18
CA LYS A 109 6.34 -4.56 -11.20
C LYS A 109 5.68 -4.00 -12.47
N ILE A 110 4.87 -2.95 -12.37
CA ILE A 110 4.25 -2.28 -13.51
C ILE A 110 5.12 -1.16 -14.12
N GLY A 111 6.36 -0.99 -13.65
CA GLY A 111 7.37 -0.14 -14.28
C GLY A 111 7.69 1.19 -13.59
N PHE A 112 7.07 1.52 -12.46
CA PHE A 112 7.44 2.70 -11.65
C PHE A 112 8.66 2.37 -10.77
N LYS A 113 9.79 2.15 -11.43
CA LYS A 113 11.04 1.80 -10.75
C LYS A 113 11.73 3.04 -10.20
N PRO A 114 12.46 2.93 -9.07
CA PRO A 114 13.28 4.00 -8.57
C PRO A 114 14.31 4.45 -9.61
N ILE A 115 14.44 5.76 -9.75
CA ILE A 115 15.47 6.40 -10.57
C ILE A 115 16.56 6.89 -9.61
N TYR A 116 17.76 6.33 -9.71
CA TYR A 116 18.88 6.65 -8.84
C TYR A 116 19.65 7.84 -9.45
N GLU A 117 19.13 9.05 -9.25
CA GLU A 117 19.84 10.28 -9.62
C GLU A 117 20.55 10.87 -8.39
N ARG A 118 21.82 11.25 -8.56
CA ARG A 118 22.53 12.08 -7.59
C ARG A 118 22.28 13.55 -7.94
N SER A 119 21.27 14.14 -7.32
CA SER A 119 21.04 15.57 -7.40
C SER A 119 21.62 16.25 -6.17
N PHE A 120 22.35 17.34 -6.37
CA PHE A 120 22.85 18.21 -5.29
C PHE A 120 21.79 19.23 -4.85
N ASP A 121 20.63 19.24 -5.47
CA ASP A 121 19.53 20.13 -5.12
C ASP A 121 18.72 19.56 -3.95
N ASN A 122 18.63 20.36 -2.88
CA ASN A 122 17.76 20.10 -1.73
C ASN A 122 16.26 20.24 -2.05
N ASN A 123 15.87 20.17 -3.32
CA ASN A 123 14.49 20.27 -3.73
C ASN A 123 13.73 19.01 -3.34
N LYS A 124 12.66 19.17 -2.57
CA LYS A 124 11.73 18.07 -2.25
C LYS A 124 11.19 17.47 -3.56
N LEU A 125 11.26 16.15 -3.67
CA LEU A 125 10.69 15.43 -4.81
C LEU A 125 9.23 15.86 -5.01
N PRO A 126 8.82 16.15 -6.27
CA PRO A 126 7.40 16.34 -6.55
C PRO A 126 6.62 15.09 -6.15
N ALA A 127 5.49 15.25 -5.47
CA ALA A 127 4.72 14.13 -4.95
C ALA A 127 4.42 13.07 -6.02
N TYR A 128 4.05 13.50 -7.22
CA TYR A 128 3.73 12.61 -8.35
C TYR A 128 4.94 11.86 -8.93
N CYS A 129 6.16 12.21 -8.54
CA CYS A 129 7.42 11.52 -8.87
C CYS A 129 8.00 10.74 -7.68
N SER A 130 7.33 10.69 -6.54
CA SER A 130 7.78 10.00 -5.32
C SER A 130 7.25 8.57 -5.30
N VAL A 131 8.15 7.59 -5.13
CA VAL A 131 7.79 6.17 -4.95
C VAL A 131 6.87 6.00 -3.75
N GLU A 132 7.19 6.64 -2.63
CA GLU A 132 6.39 6.59 -1.41
C GLU A 132 4.99 7.17 -1.61
N TRP A 133 4.90 8.33 -2.27
CA TRP A 133 3.59 8.92 -2.55
C TRP A 133 2.75 8.05 -3.48
N GLN A 134 3.37 7.46 -4.51
CA GLN A 134 2.66 6.59 -5.46
C GLN A 134 2.13 5.34 -4.80
N ALA A 135 2.95 4.64 -3.99
CA ALA A 135 2.52 3.47 -3.24
C ALA A 135 1.39 3.82 -2.25
N LYS A 136 1.53 4.93 -1.52
CA LYS A 136 0.52 5.41 -0.57
C LYS A 136 -0.78 5.80 -1.26
N ALA A 137 -0.72 6.48 -2.40
CA ALA A 137 -1.90 6.88 -3.16
C ALA A 137 -2.62 5.66 -3.74
N LEU A 138 -1.88 4.69 -4.31
CA LEU A 138 -2.45 3.44 -4.80
C LEU A 138 -3.08 2.63 -3.65
N CYS A 139 -2.39 2.50 -2.52
CA CYS A 139 -2.91 1.81 -1.34
C CYS A 139 -4.26 2.39 -0.90
N ALA A 140 -4.39 3.72 -0.89
CA ALA A 140 -5.65 4.37 -0.55
C ALA A 140 -6.78 4.02 -1.53
N GLU A 141 -6.49 3.99 -2.85
CA GLU A 141 -7.48 3.64 -3.88
C GLU A 141 -7.83 2.13 -3.88
N VAL A 142 -6.88 1.27 -3.50
CA VAL A 142 -7.09 -0.19 -3.35
C VAL A 142 -7.93 -0.50 -2.11
N MET A 143 -7.60 0.12 -0.98
CA MET A 143 -8.27 -0.13 0.31
C MET A 143 -9.69 0.45 0.35
N ILE A 144 -9.91 1.60 -0.29
CA ILE A 144 -11.20 2.29 -0.34
C ILE A 144 -11.47 2.72 -1.79
N PRO A 145 -12.13 1.88 -2.60
CA PRO A 145 -12.45 2.20 -3.99
C PRO A 145 -13.21 3.52 -4.10
N PHE A 146 -12.69 4.44 -4.91
CA PHE A 146 -13.17 5.82 -4.97
C PHE A 146 -14.63 5.92 -5.37
N ASP A 147 -15.03 5.25 -6.47
CA ASP A 147 -16.38 5.36 -7.01
C ASP A 147 -17.43 4.76 -6.07
N GLU A 148 -17.10 3.64 -5.42
CA GLU A 148 -18.00 2.99 -4.45
C GLU A 148 -18.16 3.82 -3.17
N SER A 149 -17.10 4.45 -2.68
CA SER A 149 -17.10 5.22 -1.44
C SER A 149 -17.55 6.66 -1.59
N ASN A 150 -17.87 7.10 -2.83
CA ASN A 150 -18.29 8.46 -3.09
C ASN A 150 -19.61 8.77 -2.36
N GLY A 151 -19.65 9.88 -1.61
CA GLY A 151 -20.80 10.29 -0.81
C GLY A 151 -21.01 9.54 0.50
N MET A 152 -20.18 8.54 0.82
CA MET A 152 -20.26 7.84 2.11
C MET A 152 -19.82 8.72 3.26
N LYS A 153 -20.44 8.54 4.43
CA LYS A 153 -20.02 9.17 5.66
C LYS A 153 -18.85 8.43 6.29
N HIS A 154 -18.12 9.13 7.16
CA HIS A 154 -16.94 8.58 7.84
C HIS A 154 -17.20 7.20 8.48
N LYS A 155 -18.32 7.04 9.22
CA LYS A 155 -18.67 5.77 9.87
C LYS A 155 -18.93 4.66 8.85
N GLU A 156 -19.60 4.97 7.75
CA GLU A 156 -19.90 4.00 6.68
C GLU A 156 -18.62 3.47 6.03
N ILE A 157 -17.62 4.36 5.83
CA ILE A 157 -16.30 3.97 5.33
C ILE A 157 -15.59 3.02 6.31
N LEU A 158 -15.60 3.33 7.61
CA LEU A 158 -14.97 2.48 8.63
C LEU A 158 -15.61 1.09 8.67
N ASP A 159 -16.95 1.04 8.70
CA ASP A 159 -17.71 -0.20 8.82
C ASP A 159 -17.58 -1.08 7.55
N ARG A 160 -17.51 -0.44 6.37
CA ARG A 160 -17.46 -1.19 5.10
C ARG A 160 -16.09 -1.67 4.71
N TYR A 161 -15.04 -0.86 4.95
CA TYR A 161 -13.69 -1.15 4.45
C TYR A 161 -12.70 -1.59 5.54
N HIS A 162 -13.10 -1.58 6.81
CA HIS A 162 -12.27 -2.00 7.95
C HIS A 162 -10.91 -1.28 8.03
N VAL A 163 -10.90 0.00 7.65
CA VAL A 163 -9.70 0.85 7.66
C VAL A 163 -9.58 1.67 8.94
N SER A 164 -8.43 2.30 9.16
CA SER A 164 -8.25 3.24 10.27
C SER A 164 -9.02 4.55 10.07
N LYS A 165 -9.29 5.27 11.16
CA LYS A 165 -9.88 6.61 11.10
C LYS A 165 -9.08 7.56 10.19
N ALA A 166 -7.75 7.51 10.26
CA ALA A 166 -6.88 8.32 9.41
C ALA A 166 -7.05 8.01 7.91
N PHE A 167 -7.28 6.75 7.54
CA PHE A 167 -7.58 6.36 6.16
C PHE A 167 -8.94 6.93 5.70
N ALA A 168 -9.96 6.78 6.53
CA ALA A 168 -11.29 7.31 6.23
C ALA A 168 -11.28 8.85 6.10
N ASP A 169 -10.59 9.55 7.00
CA ASP A 169 -10.43 11.01 6.95
C ASP A 169 -9.69 11.46 5.68
N ALA A 170 -8.64 10.76 5.30
CA ALA A 170 -7.88 11.03 4.09
C ALA A 170 -8.76 10.85 2.84
N ARG A 171 -9.60 9.80 2.81
CA ARG A 171 -10.54 9.56 1.71
C ARG A 171 -11.57 10.68 1.56
N LEU A 172 -12.19 11.12 2.67
CA LEU A 172 -13.19 12.19 2.66
C LEU A 172 -12.62 13.55 2.25
N LYS A 173 -11.33 13.81 2.52
CA LYS A 173 -10.67 15.03 2.05
C LYS A 173 -10.54 15.10 0.53
N LEU A 174 -10.46 13.96 -0.15
CA LEU A 174 -10.36 13.90 -1.62
C LEU A 174 -11.67 14.24 -2.33
N GLU A 175 -12.81 14.09 -1.68
CA GLU A 175 -14.12 14.48 -2.24
C GLU A 175 -14.34 16.00 -2.25
N ARG A 176 -13.55 16.72 -1.47
CA ARG A 176 -13.65 18.18 -1.33
C ARG A 176 -12.73 18.95 -2.27
N LEU A 177 -11.92 18.24 -3.06
CA LEU A 177 -11.01 18.78 -4.07
C LEU A 177 -11.56 18.53 -5.47
#